data_eec315e0932f163967114fa5fb9b00f5
#
_entry.id   eec315e0932f163967114fa5fb9b00f5
#
_cell.length_a   1.000
_cell.length_b   1.000
_cell.length_c   1.000
_cell.angle_alpha   90.00
_cell.angle_beta   90.00
_cell.angle_gamma   90.00
#
_symmetry.space_group_name_H-M   'P 1'
#
loop_
_entity.id
_entity.type
_entity.pdbx_description
1 polymer ?
#
loop_
_entity_poly.entity_id
_entity_poly.type
_entity_poly.pdbx_seq_one_letter_code
_entity_poly.pdbx_strand_id
1 'polypeptide(L)'
;MSKSNPRTRIFWDAAKRMRDAGITVDTDSGYSTVSIDAPGQESIFMQGDEADSFIEECRKLWIRYPSLPMDVAELAMAEPYTDLWS
;
A
#
# COMPACT_ATOMS: atom_id res chain seq x y z
N MET A 1 -22.19 9.15 -16.11
CA MET A 1 -21.66 7.88 -15.71
C MET A 1 -20.17 7.95 -15.56
N SER A 2 -19.70 7.54 -14.41
CA SER A 2 -18.27 7.56 -14.23
C SER A 2 -17.64 6.33 -14.89
N LYS A 3 -16.52 6.55 -15.49
CA LYS A 3 -15.74 5.47 -16.05
C LYS A 3 -14.54 5.27 -15.18
N SER A 4 -14.43 4.09 -14.60
CA SER A 4 -13.20 3.82 -13.88
C SER A 4 -12.09 3.70 -14.89
N ASN A 5 -10.99 4.32 -14.59
CA ASN A 5 -9.78 4.16 -15.35
C ASN A 5 -9.36 2.68 -15.23
N PRO A 6 -9.17 1.95 -16.35
CA PRO A 6 -8.77 0.55 -16.26
C PRO A 6 -7.52 0.32 -15.42
N ARG A 7 -6.64 1.32 -15.34
CA ARG A 7 -5.43 1.20 -14.54
C ARG A 7 -5.71 1.27 -13.05
N THR A 8 -6.74 2.02 -12.63
CA THR A 8 -7.09 2.06 -11.21
C THR A 8 -7.65 0.73 -10.74
N ARG A 9 -8.28 -0.03 -11.64
CA ARG A 9 -8.83 -1.32 -11.29
C ARG A 9 -7.75 -2.29 -10.79
N ILE A 10 -6.55 -2.23 -11.39
CA ILE A 10 -5.43 -3.07 -10.96
C ILE A 10 -5.12 -2.80 -9.48
N PHE A 11 -5.10 -1.53 -9.10
CA PHE A 11 -4.80 -1.13 -7.73
C PHE A 11 -5.92 -1.52 -6.76
N TRP A 12 -7.18 -1.37 -7.19
CA TRP A 12 -8.31 -1.81 -6.40
C TRP A 12 -8.27 -3.32 -6.15
N ASP A 13 -7.96 -4.09 -7.20
CA ASP A 13 -7.87 -5.54 -7.08
C ASP A 13 -6.74 -5.96 -6.15
N ALA A 14 -5.58 -5.30 -6.25
CA ALA A 14 -4.45 -5.56 -5.37
C ALA A 14 -4.82 -5.24 -3.92
N ALA A 15 -5.44 -4.09 -3.69
CA ALA A 15 -5.84 -3.70 -2.34
C ALA A 15 -6.87 -4.67 -1.77
N LYS A 16 -7.78 -5.15 -2.59
CA LYS A 16 -8.77 -6.12 -2.14
C LYS A 16 -8.11 -7.42 -1.72
N ARG A 17 -7.14 -7.91 -2.51
CA ARG A 17 -6.40 -9.11 -2.14
C ARG A 17 -5.69 -8.93 -0.80
N MET A 18 -5.07 -7.77 -0.60
CA MET A 18 -4.38 -7.48 0.65
C MET A 18 -5.36 -7.44 1.81
N ARG A 19 -6.48 -6.75 1.63
CA ARG A 19 -7.49 -6.62 2.67
C ARG A 19 -8.11 -7.98 3.02
N ASP A 20 -8.40 -8.78 2.02
CA ASP A 20 -8.99 -10.11 2.23
C ASP A 20 -8.03 -11.03 2.98
N ALA A 21 -6.72 -10.82 2.81
CA ALA A 21 -5.70 -11.56 3.55
C ALA A 21 -5.48 -11.03 4.96
N GLY A 22 -6.17 -9.96 5.34
CA GLY A 22 -6.02 -9.36 6.66
C GLY A 22 -4.80 -8.46 6.81
N ILE A 23 -4.26 -8.01 5.69
CA ILE A 23 -3.05 -7.19 5.70
C ILE A 23 -3.42 -5.74 5.99
N THR A 24 -2.64 -5.11 6.86
CA THR A 24 -2.78 -3.70 7.19
C THR A 24 -1.45 -2.99 6.95
N VAL A 25 -1.54 -1.72 6.57
CA VAL A 25 -0.37 -0.88 6.32
C VAL A 25 -0.49 0.37 7.17
N ASP A 26 0.54 0.65 7.96
CA ASP A 26 0.65 1.87 8.73
C ASP A 26 1.84 2.66 8.24
N THR A 27 1.62 3.92 7.91
CA THR A 27 2.68 4.81 7.46
C THR A 27 2.77 6.01 8.40
N ASP A 28 3.99 6.43 8.69
CA ASP A 28 4.24 7.62 9.51
C ASP A 28 5.36 8.41 8.86
N SER A 29 4.98 9.46 8.13
CA SER A 29 5.95 10.29 7.44
C SER A 29 6.78 11.14 8.41
N GLY A 30 6.24 11.43 9.60
CA GLY A 30 6.97 12.19 10.60
C GLY A 30 8.15 11.44 11.18
N TYR A 31 8.03 10.13 11.31
CA TYR A 31 9.10 9.26 11.81
C TYR A 31 9.76 8.42 10.72
N SER A 32 9.33 8.58 9.48
CA SER A 32 9.84 7.80 8.35
C SER A 32 9.77 6.30 8.65
N THR A 33 8.59 5.83 9.01
CA THR A 33 8.35 4.42 9.28
C THR A 33 7.16 3.91 8.49
N VAL A 34 7.22 2.65 8.10
CA VAL A 34 6.12 1.93 7.45
C VAL A 34 6.08 0.54 8.05
N SER A 35 4.88 0.10 8.40
CA SER A 35 4.67 -1.23 8.96
C SER A 35 3.61 -1.93 8.14
N ILE A 36 3.91 -3.15 7.69
CA ILE A 36 2.95 -3.98 6.96
C ILE A 36 2.73 -5.23 7.80
N ASP A 37 1.49 -5.45 8.20
CA ASP A 37 1.14 -6.53 9.13
C ASP A 37 0.10 -7.46 8.52
N ALA A 38 0.19 -8.74 8.87
CA ALA A 38 -0.82 -9.73 8.54
C ALA A 38 -0.96 -10.73 9.67
N PRO A 39 -2.14 -11.33 9.86
CA PRO A 39 -2.31 -12.33 10.91
C PRO A 39 -1.36 -13.51 10.73
N GLY A 40 -0.68 -13.88 11.79
CA GLY A 40 0.22 -15.02 11.78
C GLY A 40 1.54 -14.81 11.05
N GLN A 41 1.83 -13.58 10.63
CA GLN A 41 3.06 -13.25 9.92
C GLN A 41 3.89 -12.26 10.72
N GLU A 42 5.20 -12.31 10.56
CA GLU A 42 6.05 -11.25 11.11
C GLU A 42 5.81 -9.96 10.36
N SER A 43 5.76 -8.86 11.10
CA SER A 43 5.58 -7.55 10.48
C SER A 43 6.76 -7.21 9.58
N ILE A 44 6.46 -6.61 8.44
CA ILE A 44 7.48 -6.01 7.60
C ILE A 44 7.61 -4.57 8.07
N PHE A 45 8.77 -4.20 8.55
CA PHE A 45 9.01 -2.87 9.10
C PHE A 45 10.10 -2.17 8.31
N MET A 46 9.77 -0.96 7.84
CA MET A 46 10.71 -0.13 7.10
C MET A 46 10.99 1.14 7.86
N GLN A 47 12.22 1.63 7.76
CA GLN A 47 12.63 2.89 8.39
C GLN A 47 13.48 3.70 7.43
N GLY A 48 13.55 5.00 7.66
CA GLY A 48 14.43 5.89 6.93
C GLY A 48 14.09 5.97 5.46
N ASP A 49 15.11 5.87 4.62
CA ASP A 49 14.94 6.05 3.17
C ASP A 49 13.98 5.04 2.55
N GLU A 50 13.99 3.81 3.04
CA GLU A 50 13.09 2.77 2.53
C GLU A 50 11.63 3.13 2.81
N ALA A 51 11.35 3.58 4.04
CA ALA A 51 10.01 4.00 4.41
C ALA A 51 9.60 5.25 3.63
N ASP A 52 10.51 6.21 3.50
CA ASP A 52 10.24 7.42 2.74
C ASP A 52 9.92 7.11 1.29
N SER A 53 10.66 6.16 0.69
CA SER A 53 10.41 5.75 -0.68
C SER A 53 9.03 5.12 -0.83
N PHE A 54 8.64 4.26 0.12
CA PHE A 54 7.31 3.64 0.09
C PHE A 54 6.22 4.71 0.18
N ILE A 55 6.35 5.62 1.13
CA ILE A 55 5.37 6.70 1.33
C ILE A 55 5.29 7.58 0.09
N GLU A 56 6.44 7.89 -0.49
CA GLU A 56 6.49 8.73 -1.70
C GLU A 56 5.79 8.04 -2.86
N GLU A 57 5.98 6.74 -3.05
CA GLU A 57 5.32 6.00 -4.12
C GLU A 57 3.80 5.95 -3.90
N CYS A 58 3.35 5.81 -2.66
CA CYS A 58 1.92 5.89 -2.34
C CYS A 58 1.36 7.26 -2.71
N ARG A 59 2.10 8.31 -2.38
CA ARG A 59 1.67 9.68 -2.67
C ARG A 59 1.61 9.92 -4.18
N LYS A 60 2.61 9.46 -4.93
CA LYS A 60 2.62 9.59 -6.38
C LYS A 60 1.44 8.86 -7.00
N LEU A 61 1.14 7.67 -6.50
CA LEU A 61 0.00 6.91 -6.99
C LEU A 61 -1.30 7.66 -6.73
N TRP A 62 -1.43 8.21 -5.52
CA TRP A 62 -2.64 8.96 -5.16
C TRP A 62 -2.79 10.22 -6.00
N ILE A 63 -1.68 10.93 -6.26
CA ILE A 63 -1.72 12.14 -7.11
C ILE A 63 -2.12 11.77 -8.52
N ARG A 64 -1.60 10.67 -9.03
CA ARG A 64 -1.87 10.23 -10.40
C ARG A 64 -3.31 9.74 -10.56
N TYR A 65 -3.84 9.12 -9.51
CA TYR A 65 -5.18 8.56 -9.52
C TYR A 65 -5.95 9.04 -8.30
N PRO A 66 -6.39 10.32 -8.31
CA PRO A 66 -7.02 10.90 -7.11
C PRO A 66 -8.32 10.22 -6.70
N SER A 67 -8.90 9.42 -7.57
CA SER A 67 -10.08 8.64 -7.23
C SER A 67 -9.79 7.48 -6.29
N LEU A 68 -8.51 7.10 -6.14
CA LEU A 68 -8.12 6.06 -5.19
C LEU A 68 -7.99 6.66 -3.80
N PRO A 69 -8.68 6.11 -2.79
CA PRO A 69 -8.40 6.52 -1.41
C PRO A 69 -6.95 6.18 -1.03
N MET A 70 -6.39 6.94 -0.11
CA MET A 70 -5.00 6.73 0.29
C MET A 70 -4.78 5.32 0.86
N ASP A 71 -5.74 4.80 1.62
CA ASP A 71 -5.61 3.46 2.18
C ASP A 71 -5.55 2.39 1.08
N VAL A 72 -6.30 2.57 0.00
CA VAL A 72 -6.25 1.67 -1.15
C VAL A 72 -4.88 1.76 -1.82
N ALA A 73 -4.36 2.96 -1.97
CA ALA A 73 -3.03 3.15 -2.56
C ALA A 73 -1.95 2.47 -1.72
N GLU A 74 -2.03 2.62 -0.40
CA GLU A 74 -1.07 2.00 0.50
C GLU A 74 -1.11 0.47 0.43
N LEU A 75 -2.31 -0.09 0.44
CA LEU A 75 -2.46 -1.54 0.33
C LEU A 75 -1.94 -2.07 -1.00
N ALA A 76 -2.25 -1.38 -2.09
CA ALA A 76 -1.78 -1.78 -3.41
C ALA A 76 -0.26 -1.73 -3.51
N MET A 77 0.35 -0.70 -2.92
CA MET A 77 1.80 -0.57 -2.93
C MET A 77 2.48 -1.60 -2.03
N ALA A 78 1.75 -2.14 -1.06
CA ALA A 78 2.31 -3.18 -0.18
C ALA A 78 2.37 -4.55 -0.85
N GLU A 79 1.63 -4.76 -1.93
CA GLU A 79 1.57 -6.07 -2.57
C GLU A 79 2.93 -6.66 -2.91
N PRO A 80 3.87 -5.90 -3.52
CA PRO A 80 5.18 -6.46 -3.84
C PRO A 80 5.99 -6.92 -2.63
N TYR A 81 5.70 -6.35 -1.46
CA TYR A 81 6.47 -6.66 -0.24
C TYR A 81 6.01 -7.93 0.44
N THR A 82 4.80 -8.40 0.15
CA THR A 82 4.27 -9.60 0.81
C THR A 82 5.03 -10.86 0.43
N ASP A 83 5.78 -10.84 -0.66
CA ASP A 83 6.61 -11.97 -1.05
C ASP A 83 7.71 -12.25 -0.03
N LEU A 84 8.03 -11.27 0.81
CA LEU A 84 9.07 -11.44 1.83
C LEU A 84 8.65 -12.42 2.93
N TRP A 85 7.37 -12.72 3.03
CA TRP A 85 6.87 -13.68 4.03
C TRP A 85 6.97 -15.13 3.59
N SER A 86 7.36 -15.38 2.38
CA SER A 86 7.41 -16.73 1.82
C SER A 86 8.52 -17.58 2.43
#